data_8650e19914214b0c00b8de97c5cade25
#
_entry.id   8650e19914214b0c00b8de97c5cade25
#
_cell.length_a   1.000
_cell.length_b   1.000
_cell.length_c   1.000
_cell.angle_alpha   90.00
_cell.angle_beta   90.00
_cell.angle_gamma   90.00
#
_symmetry.space_group_name_H-M   'P 1'
#
loop_
_entity.id
_entity.type
_entity.pdbx_description
1 polymer ?
#
loop_
_entity_poly.entity_id
_entity_poly.type
_entity_poly.pdbx_seq_one_letter_code
_entity_poly.pdbx_strand_id
1 'polypeptide(L)'
;MAKDLSNQIVGVCRFSYAGEGGFASATMEQWALEAMLYDPARMKQRFVLFEQICLPSLAAQTDQDFKLIALIADTMPYRWRRRLKDLMGPYPFLQVCTIEAAGPLNSTRRAFRRGWDRHSKFITGFRIDDDDAVACDYIAKTRAVADQLLKLGWADEDTPAAIAFHRGIYWNMNSQEKPYWELSEIGPLGLASAMVTHNDSLANVYRWNHRKIAANVRTWCDPNDVMFVRTLHGVNDSDRSIPPTAELMEITKAQTLMRDRFALQPIKTLAA
;
A
#
# COMPACT_ATOMS: atom_id res chain seq x y z
N MET A 1 -10.21 31.63 16.54
CA MET A 1 -8.91 30.94 16.40
C MET A 1 -8.92 30.18 15.09
N ALA A 2 -7.81 30.16 14.35
CA ALA A 2 -7.69 29.31 13.16
C ALA A 2 -7.79 27.83 13.58
N LYS A 3 -8.51 27.02 12.79
CA LYS A 3 -8.66 25.59 13.04
C LYS A 3 -7.30 24.92 12.83
N ASP A 4 -6.86 24.09 13.77
CA ASP A 4 -5.64 23.28 13.60
C ASP A 4 -5.95 22.16 12.61
N LEU A 5 -5.34 22.22 11.43
CA LEU A 5 -5.46 21.25 10.34
C LEU A 5 -4.17 20.45 10.13
N SER A 6 -3.30 20.40 11.15
CA SER A 6 -2.05 19.62 11.07
C SER A 6 -2.33 18.17 10.69
N ASN A 7 -1.65 17.69 9.67
CA ASN A 7 -1.92 16.40 9.03
C ASN A 7 -0.61 15.66 8.76
N GLN A 8 -0.52 14.43 9.23
CA GLN A 8 0.62 13.55 9.01
C GLN A 8 0.29 12.44 8.02
N ILE A 9 1.21 12.11 7.11
CA ILE A 9 1.05 10.99 6.19
C ILE A 9 1.69 9.73 6.77
N VAL A 10 0.89 8.67 6.90
CA VAL A 10 1.32 7.37 7.42
C VAL A 10 0.83 6.27 6.49
N GLY A 11 1.76 5.46 5.97
CA GLY A 11 1.44 4.25 5.22
C GLY A 11 1.44 3.01 6.10
N VAL A 12 0.64 2.02 5.74
CA VAL A 12 0.69 0.68 6.31
C VAL A 12 0.87 -0.32 5.18
N CYS A 13 1.94 -1.12 5.28
CA CYS A 13 2.21 -2.28 4.44
C CYS A 13 2.04 -3.54 5.29
N ARG A 14 1.12 -4.42 4.90
CA ARG A 14 0.94 -5.72 5.57
C ARG A 14 1.97 -6.70 5.01
N PHE A 15 3.14 -6.77 5.63
CA PHE A 15 4.23 -7.64 5.18
C PHE A 15 4.01 -9.07 5.65
N SER A 16 3.42 -9.93 4.81
CA SER A 16 3.07 -11.33 5.17
C SER A 16 2.40 -11.43 6.54
N TYR A 17 1.46 -10.53 6.84
CA TYR A 17 0.81 -10.46 8.14
C TYR A 17 -0.21 -11.58 8.33
N ALA A 18 0.03 -12.48 9.26
CA ALA A 18 -0.87 -13.57 9.64
C ALA A 18 -1.96 -13.08 10.60
N GLY A 19 -2.85 -12.21 10.12
CA GLY A 19 -3.97 -11.67 10.89
C GLY A 19 -5.23 -12.51 10.78
N GLU A 20 -6.19 -12.27 11.67
CA GLU A 20 -7.52 -12.88 11.64
C GLU A 20 -8.35 -12.27 10.50
N GLY A 21 -8.89 -13.10 9.64
CA GLY A 21 -9.71 -12.66 8.51
C GLY A 21 -8.91 -11.94 7.42
N GLY A 22 -9.38 -12.01 6.21
CA GLY A 22 -8.71 -11.50 5.02
C GLY A 22 -8.79 -12.53 3.90
N PHE A 23 -8.27 -12.26 2.72
CA PHE A 23 -8.55 -13.04 1.51
C PHE A 23 -8.53 -14.57 1.68
N ALA A 24 -7.38 -15.20 1.69
CA ALA A 24 -7.26 -16.64 1.84
C ALA A 24 -7.45 -17.11 3.29
N SER A 25 -7.29 -16.22 4.26
CA SER A 25 -7.31 -16.55 5.69
C SER A 25 -8.71 -16.67 6.28
N ALA A 26 -9.75 -16.24 5.59
CA ALA A 26 -11.12 -16.28 6.14
C ALA A 26 -11.64 -17.71 6.42
N THR A 27 -11.01 -18.72 5.82
CA THR A 27 -11.40 -20.14 5.94
C THR A 27 -10.25 -21.04 6.41
N MET A 28 -9.07 -20.50 6.69
CA MET A 28 -7.90 -21.28 7.12
C MET A 28 -7.71 -21.21 8.64
N GLU A 29 -7.33 -22.33 9.23
CA GLU A 29 -6.83 -22.36 10.60
C GLU A 29 -5.55 -21.54 10.70
N GLN A 30 -5.33 -20.85 11.84
CA GLN A 30 -4.22 -19.92 12.04
C GLN A 30 -2.84 -20.56 11.74
N TRP A 31 -2.62 -21.78 12.22
CA TRP A 31 -1.35 -22.50 11.98
C TRP A 31 -1.09 -22.81 10.49
N ALA A 32 -2.16 -23.10 9.73
CA ALA A 32 -2.06 -23.39 8.30
C ALA A 32 -1.78 -22.09 7.52
N LEU A 33 -2.41 -20.97 7.92
CA LEU A 33 -2.13 -19.64 7.37
C LEU A 33 -0.67 -19.26 7.61
N GLU A 34 -0.17 -19.44 8.82
CA GLU A 34 1.22 -19.12 9.16
C GLU A 34 2.22 -20.01 8.39
N ALA A 35 1.94 -21.31 8.27
CA ALA A 35 2.76 -22.24 7.48
C ALA A 35 2.85 -21.79 6.02
N MET A 36 1.73 -21.36 5.43
CA MET A 36 1.67 -20.84 4.06
C MET A 36 2.42 -19.50 3.92
N LEU A 37 2.12 -18.54 4.80
CA LEU A 37 2.70 -17.19 4.71
C LEU A 37 4.21 -17.18 4.96
N TYR A 38 4.70 -18.05 5.87
CA TYR A 38 6.10 -18.09 6.25
C TYR A 38 6.90 -19.21 5.56
N ASP A 39 6.31 -19.84 4.52
CA ASP A 39 7.04 -20.75 3.66
C ASP A 39 8.35 -20.10 3.17
N PRO A 40 9.50 -20.78 3.25
CA PRO A 40 10.79 -20.18 2.92
C PRO A 40 10.92 -19.68 1.48
N ALA A 41 10.34 -20.39 0.51
CA ALA A 41 10.41 -19.98 -0.89
C ALA A 41 9.54 -18.74 -1.12
N ARG A 42 8.29 -18.75 -0.58
CA ARG A 42 7.39 -17.61 -0.62
C ARG A 42 8.02 -16.38 0.05
N MET A 43 8.56 -16.51 1.25
CA MET A 43 9.17 -15.39 1.96
C MET A 43 10.37 -14.80 1.23
N LYS A 44 11.23 -15.63 0.63
CA LYS A 44 12.34 -15.15 -0.20
C LYS A 44 11.83 -14.31 -1.37
N GLN A 45 10.79 -14.76 -2.05
CA GLN A 45 10.18 -14.05 -3.17
C GLN A 45 9.53 -12.73 -2.70
N ARG A 46 8.79 -12.74 -1.57
CA ARG A 46 8.19 -11.51 -1.00
C ARG A 46 9.26 -10.48 -0.63
N PHE A 47 10.39 -10.89 -0.08
CA PHE A 47 11.50 -9.97 0.18
C PHE A 47 12.09 -9.39 -1.10
N VAL A 48 12.26 -10.19 -2.16
CA VAL A 48 12.75 -9.69 -3.46
C VAL A 48 11.79 -8.63 -4.03
N LEU A 49 10.49 -8.88 -4.00
CA LEU A 49 9.49 -7.93 -4.47
C LEU A 49 9.50 -6.64 -3.63
N PHE A 50 9.55 -6.77 -2.31
CA PHE A 50 9.63 -5.62 -1.42
C PHE A 50 10.88 -4.78 -1.66
N GLU A 51 12.06 -5.41 -1.78
CA GLU A 51 13.35 -4.76 -2.00
C GLU A 51 13.49 -4.13 -3.39
N GLN A 52 12.87 -4.72 -4.43
CA GLN A 52 13.08 -4.29 -5.82
C GLN A 52 11.89 -3.50 -6.39
N ILE A 53 10.73 -3.50 -5.76
CA ILE A 53 9.52 -2.84 -6.24
C ILE A 53 9.01 -1.83 -5.21
N CYS A 54 8.58 -2.30 -4.04
CA CYS A 54 7.92 -1.44 -3.06
C CYS A 54 8.87 -0.38 -2.49
N LEU A 55 10.02 -0.79 -1.94
CA LEU A 55 10.97 0.13 -1.31
C LEU A 55 11.56 1.17 -2.26
N PRO A 56 12.00 0.84 -3.49
CA PRO A 56 12.52 1.84 -4.42
C PRO A 56 11.51 2.95 -4.74
N SER A 57 10.25 2.59 -4.96
CA SER A 57 9.19 3.55 -5.26
C SER A 57 8.90 4.51 -4.11
N LEU A 58 9.04 4.03 -2.87
CA LEU A 58 8.86 4.83 -1.65
C LEU A 58 10.11 5.63 -1.30
N ALA A 59 11.30 5.08 -1.53
CA ALA A 59 12.56 5.82 -1.33
C ALA A 59 12.72 6.98 -2.31
N ALA A 60 12.13 6.88 -3.51
CA ALA A 60 12.18 7.90 -4.55
C ALA A 60 11.05 8.95 -4.44
N GLN A 61 10.25 8.95 -3.36
CA GLN A 61 9.20 9.96 -3.20
C GLN A 61 9.78 11.38 -3.17
N THR A 62 9.16 12.30 -3.89
CA THR A 62 9.55 13.71 -3.92
C THR A 62 9.24 14.43 -2.59
N ASP A 63 8.28 13.92 -1.84
CA ASP A 63 7.96 14.34 -0.48
C ASP A 63 8.33 13.20 0.47
N GLN A 64 9.39 13.40 1.27
CA GLN A 64 9.93 12.42 2.20
C GLN A 64 9.35 12.53 3.63
N ASP A 65 8.44 13.48 3.87
CA ASP A 65 7.80 13.67 5.17
C ASP A 65 6.61 12.71 5.35
N PHE A 66 6.90 11.43 5.47
CA PHE A 66 5.92 10.38 5.75
C PHE A 66 6.53 9.24 6.57
N LYS A 67 5.68 8.36 7.09
CA LYS A 67 6.09 7.10 7.70
C LYS A 67 5.43 5.93 6.99
N LEU A 68 6.18 4.84 6.82
CA LEU A 68 5.65 3.55 6.40
C LEU A 68 5.78 2.54 7.53
N ILE A 69 4.69 1.92 7.91
CA ILE A 69 4.66 0.88 8.94
C ILE A 69 4.56 -0.48 8.25
N ALA A 70 5.63 -1.26 8.32
CA ALA A 70 5.60 -2.67 7.96
C ALA A 70 4.93 -3.45 9.10
N LEU A 71 3.67 -3.84 8.89
CA LEU A 71 2.87 -4.59 9.85
C LEU A 71 3.17 -6.08 9.72
N ILE A 72 3.68 -6.70 10.78
CA ILE A 72 3.98 -8.13 10.86
C ILE A 72 3.30 -8.75 12.08
N ALA A 73 3.02 -10.06 12.03
CA ALA A 73 2.57 -10.79 13.19
C ALA A 73 3.75 -11.13 14.12
N ASP A 74 3.46 -11.26 15.41
CA ASP A 74 4.43 -11.69 16.44
C ASP A 74 4.88 -13.14 16.24
N THR A 75 4.07 -13.95 15.55
CA THR A 75 4.38 -15.34 15.15
C THR A 75 5.36 -15.44 13.97
N MET A 76 5.64 -14.31 13.27
CA MET A 76 6.62 -14.35 12.16
C MET A 76 7.99 -14.89 12.65
N PRO A 77 8.59 -15.91 12.01
CA PRO A 77 9.86 -16.47 12.42
C PRO A 77 10.98 -15.43 12.55
N TYR A 78 11.80 -15.56 13.59
CA TYR A 78 12.85 -14.60 13.96
C TYR A 78 13.78 -14.23 12.79
N ARG A 79 14.18 -15.22 11.94
CA ARG A 79 15.02 -14.98 10.77
C ARG A 79 14.45 -13.95 9.81
N TRP A 80 13.12 -13.95 9.59
CA TRP A 80 12.45 -13.02 8.71
C TRP A 80 12.26 -11.64 9.35
N ARG A 81 11.92 -11.62 10.65
CA ARG A 81 11.86 -10.36 11.42
C ARG A 81 13.21 -9.64 11.44
N ARG A 82 14.31 -10.40 11.62
CA ARG A 82 15.67 -9.87 11.58
C ARG A 82 16.00 -9.30 10.20
N ARG A 83 15.77 -10.07 9.13
CA ARG A 83 15.98 -9.58 7.75
C ARG A 83 15.22 -8.29 7.48
N LEU A 84 13.93 -8.20 7.89
CA LEU A 84 13.14 -6.98 7.72
C LEU A 84 13.74 -5.80 8.47
N LYS A 85 14.23 -6.00 9.70
CA LYS A 85 14.93 -4.95 10.46
C LYS A 85 16.23 -4.53 9.81
N ASP A 86 17.01 -5.46 9.29
CA ASP A 86 18.27 -5.15 8.60
C ASP A 86 18.04 -4.30 7.35
N LEU A 87 16.92 -4.52 6.64
CA LEU A 87 16.49 -3.70 5.51
C LEU A 87 16.10 -2.27 5.88
N MET A 88 15.69 -2.02 7.12
CA MET A 88 15.18 -0.70 7.54
C MET A 88 16.27 0.35 7.67
N GLY A 89 17.51 -0.04 7.91
CA GLY A 89 18.62 0.87 8.21
C GLY A 89 18.75 2.04 7.23
N PRO A 90 18.70 1.80 5.90
CA PRO A 90 18.79 2.87 4.90
C PRO A 90 17.53 3.74 4.75
N TYR A 91 16.41 3.35 5.36
CA TYR A 91 15.08 3.95 5.12
C TYR A 91 14.49 4.54 6.40
N PRO A 92 14.76 5.81 6.74
CA PRO A 92 14.31 6.44 7.99
C PRO A 92 12.79 6.59 8.09
N PHE A 93 12.08 6.54 6.96
CA PHE A 93 10.62 6.53 6.92
C PHE A 93 10.01 5.16 7.30
N LEU A 94 10.77 4.07 7.24
CA LEU A 94 10.26 2.71 7.45
C LEU A 94 10.36 2.29 8.92
N GLN A 95 9.26 1.79 9.49
CA GLN A 95 9.19 1.25 10.85
C GLN A 95 8.48 -0.11 10.84
N VAL A 96 8.88 -1.01 11.74
CA VAL A 96 8.17 -2.29 11.93
C VAL A 96 7.19 -2.18 13.10
N CYS A 97 5.97 -2.63 12.90
CA CYS A 97 4.98 -2.84 13.94
C CYS A 97 4.67 -4.34 14.04
N THR A 98 5.05 -4.94 15.17
CA THR A 98 4.77 -6.34 15.48
C THR A 98 3.56 -6.41 16.41
N ILE A 99 2.53 -7.15 16.02
CA ILE A 99 1.32 -7.34 16.83
C ILE A 99 0.81 -8.77 16.71
N GLU A 100 0.09 -9.21 17.73
CA GLU A 100 -0.65 -10.47 17.72
C GLU A 100 -1.67 -10.51 16.57
N ALA A 101 -2.05 -11.71 16.15
CA ALA A 101 -3.10 -11.90 15.17
C ALA A 101 -4.37 -11.16 15.60
N ALA A 102 -4.89 -10.34 14.73
CA ALA A 102 -6.10 -9.55 14.98
C ALA A 102 -6.79 -9.25 13.66
N GLY A 103 -8.08 -8.93 13.71
CA GLY A 103 -8.85 -8.53 12.53
C GLY A 103 -8.28 -7.30 11.84
N PRO A 104 -8.51 -7.15 10.51
CA PRO A 104 -7.84 -6.16 9.66
C PRO A 104 -7.94 -4.71 10.18
N LEU A 105 -9.11 -4.31 10.69
CA LEU A 105 -9.31 -2.95 11.19
C LEU A 105 -8.51 -2.68 12.48
N ASN A 106 -8.50 -3.63 13.42
CA ASN A 106 -7.81 -3.45 14.68
C ASN A 106 -6.29 -3.45 14.51
N SER A 107 -5.77 -4.37 13.71
CA SER A 107 -4.34 -4.47 13.43
C SER A 107 -3.81 -3.22 12.71
N THR A 108 -4.50 -2.78 11.66
CA THR A 108 -4.08 -1.60 10.89
C THR A 108 -4.23 -0.31 11.70
N ARG A 109 -5.25 -0.20 12.56
CA ARG A 109 -5.40 0.95 13.47
C ARG A 109 -4.23 1.06 14.45
N ARG A 110 -3.76 -0.05 15.01
CA ARG A 110 -2.56 -0.09 15.86
C ARG A 110 -1.31 0.31 15.07
N ALA A 111 -1.19 -0.14 13.82
CA ALA A 111 -0.09 0.22 12.94
C ALA A 111 -0.08 1.73 12.61
N PHE A 112 -1.21 2.33 12.22
CA PHE A 112 -1.30 3.78 11.98
C PHE A 112 -0.94 4.59 13.22
N ARG A 113 -1.42 4.20 14.40
CA ARG A 113 -1.06 4.85 15.66
C ARG A 113 0.43 4.74 15.99
N ARG A 114 1.11 3.68 15.56
CA ARG A 114 2.55 3.53 15.73
C ARG A 114 3.34 4.55 14.91
N GLY A 115 2.85 4.89 13.71
CA GLY A 115 3.46 5.90 12.84
C GLY A 115 3.14 7.34 13.22
N TRP A 116 2.09 7.56 14.02
CA TRP A 116 1.63 8.90 14.38
C TRP A 116 2.56 9.58 15.39
N ASP A 117 2.90 10.83 15.14
CA ASP A 117 3.81 11.66 15.96
C ASP A 117 3.15 12.29 17.20
N ARG A 118 1.82 12.13 17.36
CA ARG A 118 0.97 12.68 18.43
C ARG A 118 0.77 14.20 18.41
N HIS A 119 1.34 14.90 17.47
CA HIS A 119 1.16 16.36 17.31
C HIS A 119 0.12 16.70 16.25
N SER A 120 0.03 15.90 15.20
CA SER A 120 -0.93 16.12 14.13
C SER A 120 -2.36 15.79 14.56
N LYS A 121 -3.31 16.66 14.23
CA LYS A 121 -4.74 16.46 14.48
C LYS A 121 -5.36 15.45 13.52
N PHE A 122 -4.81 15.36 12.33
CA PHE A 122 -5.28 14.44 11.29
C PHE A 122 -4.17 13.48 10.87
N ILE A 123 -4.60 12.32 10.40
CA ILE A 123 -3.74 11.31 9.77
C ILE A 123 -4.30 11.02 8.38
N THR A 124 -3.48 11.23 7.37
CA THR A 124 -3.76 10.70 6.03
C THR A 124 -3.11 9.33 5.93
N GLY A 125 -3.92 8.31 6.19
CA GLY A 125 -3.49 6.92 6.17
C GLY A 125 -3.57 6.32 4.77
N PHE A 126 -2.45 5.86 4.19
CA PHE A 126 -2.46 5.12 2.92
C PHE A 126 -2.10 3.64 3.10
N ARG A 127 -2.47 2.83 2.11
CA ARG A 127 -2.12 1.41 2.07
C ARG A 127 -1.28 1.11 0.82
N ILE A 128 -0.35 0.19 1.00
CA ILE A 128 0.45 -0.40 -0.06
C ILE A 128 0.73 -1.85 0.30
N ASP A 129 0.75 -2.73 -0.70
CA ASP A 129 1.16 -4.12 -0.50
C ASP A 129 2.67 -4.25 -0.79
N ASP A 130 3.33 -5.24 -0.22
CA ASP A 130 4.81 -5.39 -0.24
C ASP A 130 5.37 -5.80 -1.61
N ASP A 131 4.50 -6.00 -2.60
CA ASP A 131 4.82 -6.35 -3.98
C ASP A 131 4.41 -5.27 -5.01
N ASP A 132 3.84 -4.16 -4.56
CA ASP A 132 3.33 -3.10 -5.42
C ASP A 132 4.17 -1.81 -5.31
N ALA A 133 3.99 -0.87 -6.24
CA ALA A 133 4.69 0.41 -6.25
C ALA A 133 3.73 1.59 -6.44
N VAL A 134 4.15 2.76 -5.97
CA VAL A 134 3.45 4.04 -6.19
C VAL A 134 4.37 5.03 -6.90
N ALA A 135 3.79 5.97 -7.65
CA ALA A 135 4.55 7.00 -8.37
C ALA A 135 5.39 7.86 -7.42
N CYS A 136 6.54 8.35 -7.88
CA CYS A 136 7.48 9.13 -7.07
C CYS A 136 6.88 10.43 -6.49
N ASP A 137 5.76 10.92 -7.03
CA ASP A 137 5.01 12.07 -6.55
C ASP A 137 3.75 11.70 -5.75
N TYR A 138 3.56 10.41 -5.41
CA TYR A 138 2.35 9.92 -4.75
C TYR A 138 2.14 10.58 -3.38
N ILE A 139 3.17 10.68 -2.54
CA ILE A 139 3.06 11.30 -1.21
C ILE A 139 2.76 12.79 -1.34
N ALA A 140 3.46 13.51 -2.22
CA ALA A 140 3.25 14.94 -2.44
C ALA A 140 1.81 15.24 -2.90
N LYS A 141 1.30 14.47 -3.88
CA LYS A 141 -0.08 14.61 -4.36
C LYS A 141 -1.11 14.24 -3.30
N THR A 142 -0.89 13.14 -2.58
CA THR A 142 -1.76 12.73 -1.48
C THR A 142 -1.85 13.81 -0.41
N ARG A 143 -0.71 14.43 -0.02
CA ARG A 143 -0.69 15.55 0.93
C ARG A 143 -1.45 16.75 0.40
N ALA A 144 -1.17 17.17 -0.82
CA ALA A 144 -1.83 18.34 -1.42
C ALA A 144 -3.37 18.19 -1.46
N VAL A 145 -3.84 17.00 -1.84
CA VAL A 145 -5.28 16.68 -1.85
C VAL A 145 -5.84 16.65 -0.42
N ALA A 146 -5.17 15.96 0.51
CA ALA A 146 -5.60 15.88 1.90
C ALA A 146 -5.76 17.26 2.55
N ASP A 147 -4.79 18.16 2.34
CA ASP A 147 -4.84 19.53 2.85
C ASP A 147 -6.00 20.33 2.26
N GLN A 148 -6.33 20.11 0.99
CA GLN A 148 -7.50 20.71 0.35
C GLN A 148 -8.80 20.17 0.94
N LEU A 149 -8.92 18.87 1.12
CA LEU A 149 -10.10 18.23 1.71
C LEU A 149 -10.36 18.73 3.14
N LEU A 150 -9.31 18.93 3.93
CA LEU A 150 -9.38 19.50 5.26
C LEU A 150 -9.82 20.98 5.22
N LYS A 151 -9.22 21.79 4.36
CA LYS A 151 -9.58 23.22 4.19
C LYS A 151 -11.02 23.41 3.74
N LEU A 152 -11.52 22.55 2.87
CA LEU A 152 -12.89 22.56 2.36
C LEU A 152 -13.93 21.95 3.32
N GLY A 153 -13.47 21.34 4.44
CA GLY A 153 -14.35 20.63 5.36
C GLY A 153 -14.96 19.35 4.78
N TRP A 154 -14.30 18.74 3.79
CA TRP A 154 -14.66 17.40 3.32
C TRP A 154 -14.24 16.33 4.29
N ALA A 155 -13.11 16.55 4.97
CA ALA A 155 -12.69 15.80 6.14
C ALA A 155 -12.66 16.75 7.35
N ASP A 156 -13.16 16.28 8.50
CA ASP A 156 -13.15 17.00 9.75
C ASP A 156 -13.02 16.01 10.94
N GLU A 157 -13.28 16.45 12.16
CA GLU A 157 -13.15 15.62 13.37
C GLU A 157 -14.08 14.41 13.34
N ASP A 158 -15.27 14.54 12.77
CA ASP A 158 -16.30 13.50 12.77
C ASP A 158 -16.38 12.74 11.43
N THR A 159 -15.95 13.36 10.35
CA THR A 159 -16.17 12.87 8.99
C THR A 159 -14.85 12.59 8.28
N PRO A 160 -14.52 11.34 7.96
CA PRO A 160 -13.36 11.01 7.13
C PRO A 160 -13.62 11.33 5.65
N ALA A 161 -12.54 11.50 4.87
CA ALA A 161 -12.60 11.56 3.41
C ALA A 161 -11.53 10.65 2.80
N ALA A 162 -11.85 10.01 1.68
CA ALA A 162 -10.93 9.15 0.97
C ALA A 162 -10.32 9.84 -0.25
N ILE A 163 -9.12 9.39 -0.61
CA ILE A 163 -8.37 9.80 -1.79
C ILE A 163 -8.08 8.52 -2.58
N ALA A 164 -8.33 8.52 -3.88
CA ALA A 164 -8.06 7.39 -4.75
C ALA A 164 -7.48 7.84 -6.08
N PHE A 165 -6.40 7.20 -6.49
CA PHE A 165 -5.84 7.35 -7.84
C PHE A 165 -6.26 6.11 -8.63
N HIS A 166 -6.88 6.35 -9.79
CA HIS A 166 -7.55 5.27 -10.52
C HIS A 166 -6.69 4.66 -11.62
N ARG A 167 -5.66 5.38 -12.11
CA ARG A 167 -4.88 4.94 -13.25
C ARG A 167 -3.57 4.32 -12.83
N GLY A 168 -3.26 3.14 -13.37
CA GLY A 168 -2.04 2.42 -13.03
C GLY A 168 -1.65 1.38 -14.06
N ILE A 169 -0.55 0.69 -13.77
CA ILE A 169 0.00 -0.39 -14.57
C ILE A 169 -0.20 -1.70 -13.84
N TYR A 170 -0.71 -2.70 -14.54
CA TYR A 170 -0.68 -4.08 -14.12
C TYR A 170 0.53 -4.76 -14.76
N TRP A 171 1.46 -5.18 -13.94
CA TRP A 171 2.68 -5.86 -14.40
C TRP A 171 2.55 -7.36 -14.20
N ASN A 172 2.22 -8.07 -15.30
CA ASN A 172 2.19 -9.53 -15.30
C ASN A 172 3.60 -10.10 -15.41
N MET A 173 4.19 -10.42 -14.27
CA MET A 173 5.55 -10.96 -14.17
C MET A 173 5.66 -12.40 -14.68
N ASN A 174 4.54 -13.07 -14.93
CA ASN A 174 4.50 -14.43 -15.48
C ASN A 174 4.52 -14.47 -17.01
N SER A 175 4.45 -13.30 -17.67
CA SER A 175 4.45 -13.18 -19.14
C SER A 175 5.61 -12.32 -19.61
N GLN A 176 6.43 -12.85 -20.53
CA GLN A 176 7.47 -12.07 -21.20
C GLN A 176 6.95 -11.34 -22.44
N GLU A 177 5.92 -11.88 -23.09
CA GLU A 177 5.38 -11.30 -24.31
C GLU A 177 4.40 -10.14 -24.06
N LYS A 178 3.60 -10.24 -23.01
CA LYS A 178 2.55 -9.27 -22.65
C LYS A 178 2.64 -8.90 -21.15
N PRO A 179 3.77 -8.32 -20.72
CA PRO A 179 3.99 -8.10 -19.29
C PRO A 179 3.24 -6.88 -18.73
N TYR A 180 2.96 -5.84 -19.53
CA TYR A 180 2.47 -4.56 -19.01
C TYR A 180 1.12 -4.19 -19.60
N TRP A 181 0.20 -3.83 -18.71
CA TRP A 181 -1.16 -3.44 -19.07
C TRP A 181 -1.54 -2.16 -18.34
N GLU A 182 -1.99 -1.16 -19.08
CA GLU A 182 -2.50 0.08 -18.48
C GLU A 182 -3.98 -0.08 -18.19
N LEU A 183 -4.42 0.40 -17.03
CA LEU A 183 -5.82 0.36 -16.63
C LEU A 183 -6.20 1.64 -15.87
N SER A 184 -7.40 2.16 -16.18
CA SER A 184 -8.11 3.09 -15.33
C SER A 184 -9.18 2.32 -14.56
N GLU A 185 -9.03 2.20 -13.24
CA GLU A 185 -10.00 1.52 -12.37
C GLU A 185 -11.32 2.31 -12.30
N ILE A 186 -12.43 1.60 -12.19
CA ILE A 186 -13.77 2.23 -12.09
C ILE A 186 -13.99 2.87 -10.71
N GLY A 187 -13.25 2.43 -9.70
CA GLY A 187 -13.37 2.90 -8.32
C GLY A 187 -12.09 2.68 -7.52
N PRO A 188 -12.05 3.08 -6.25
CA PRO A 188 -10.88 2.93 -5.41
C PRO A 188 -10.33 1.51 -5.44
N LEU A 189 -9.02 1.38 -5.65
CA LEU A 189 -8.28 0.13 -5.52
C LEU A 189 -7.65 0.04 -4.12
N GLY A 190 -7.29 -1.17 -3.69
CA GLY A 190 -6.54 -1.38 -2.46
C GLY A 190 -5.15 -0.75 -2.46
N LEU A 191 -4.62 -0.46 -3.63
CA LEU A 191 -3.35 0.22 -3.88
C LEU A 191 -3.62 1.69 -4.25
N ALA A 192 -2.72 2.59 -3.89
CA ALA A 192 -2.80 4.03 -4.16
C ALA A 192 -4.09 4.71 -3.65
N SER A 193 -4.69 4.15 -2.59
CA SER A 193 -5.80 4.78 -1.86
C SER A 193 -5.34 5.23 -0.48
N ALA A 194 -5.84 6.39 -0.06
CA ALA A 194 -5.61 6.94 1.26
C ALA A 194 -6.92 7.42 1.89
N MET A 195 -6.89 7.68 3.19
CA MET A 195 -8.02 8.22 3.94
C MET A 195 -7.54 9.27 4.94
N VAL A 196 -8.13 10.44 4.88
CA VAL A 196 -7.93 11.52 5.85
C VAL A 196 -8.88 11.29 7.01
N THR A 197 -8.35 11.15 8.20
CA THR A 197 -9.14 10.92 9.43
C THR A 197 -8.61 11.76 10.58
N HIS A 198 -9.49 12.16 11.51
CA HIS A 198 -9.04 12.70 12.78
C HIS A 198 -8.24 11.63 13.56
N ASN A 199 -7.26 12.05 14.34
CA ASN A 199 -6.37 11.14 15.06
C ASN A 199 -7.09 10.22 16.07
N ASP A 200 -8.25 10.63 16.59
CA ASP A 200 -9.08 9.82 17.49
C ASP A 200 -10.07 8.90 16.74
N SER A 201 -10.15 9.03 15.41
CA SER A 201 -11.07 8.24 14.61
C SER A 201 -10.76 6.74 14.68
N LEU A 202 -11.80 5.93 14.67
CA LEU A 202 -11.70 4.49 14.53
C LEU A 202 -11.60 4.05 13.06
N ALA A 203 -11.86 4.96 12.11
CA ALA A 203 -11.79 4.69 10.69
C ALA A 203 -10.34 4.73 10.18
N ASN A 204 -10.05 3.98 9.14
CA ASN A 204 -8.87 4.08 8.31
C ASN A 204 -9.15 3.45 6.95
N VAL A 205 -8.21 3.53 6.01
CA VAL A 205 -8.36 3.03 4.63
C VAL A 205 -8.63 1.52 4.51
N TYR A 206 -8.44 0.74 5.58
CA TYR A 206 -8.76 -0.69 5.63
C TYR A 206 -10.15 -0.99 6.22
N ARG A 207 -10.93 0.02 6.64
CA ARG A 207 -12.23 -0.20 7.31
C ARG A 207 -13.24 -0.91 6.40
N TRP A 208 -13.20 -0.60 5.10
CA TRP A 208 -14.10 -1.20 4.11
C TRP A 208 -13.31 -1.91 3.02
N ASN A 209 -13.96 -2.82 2.33
CA ASN A 209 -13.45 -3.26 1.05
C ASN A 209 -13.21 -2.01 0.17
N HIS A 210 -12.05 -1.91 -0.49
CA HIS A 210 -11.65 -0.73 -1.24
C HIS A 210 -12.70 -0.30 -2.29
N ARG A 211 -13.36 -1.26 -2.97
CA ARG A 211 -14.42 -0.97 -3.93
C ARG A 211 -15.70 -0.39 -3.30
N LYS A 212 -15.86 -0.49 -1.98
CA LYS A 212 -16.99 0.07 -1.22
C LYS A 212 -16.63 1.38 -0.51
N ILE A 213 -15.42 1.87 -0.60
CA ILE A 213 -15.00 3.11 0.09
C ILE A 213 -15.89 4.27 -0.33
N ALA A 214 -16.06 4.51 -1.64
CA ALA A 214 -16.85 5.62 -2.17
C ALA A 214 -18.37 5.55 -1.84
N ALA A 215 -18.87 4.36 -1.47
CA ALA A 215 -20.24 4.23 -0.99
C ALA A 215 -20.40 4.58 0.51
N ASN A 216 -19.30 4.72 1.26
CA ASN A 216 -19.32 4.95 2.70
C ASN A 216 -18.77 6.31 3.12
N VAL A 217 -17.85 6.89 2.36
CA VAL A 217 -17.23 8.18 2.66
C VAL A 217 -17.09 9.02 1.39
N ARG A 218 -17.04 10.34 1.57
CA ARG A 218 -16.70 11.26 0.47
C ARG A 218 -15.36 10.86 -0.09
N THR A 219 -15.27 10.68 -1.40
CA THR A 219 -14.07 10.20 -2.06
C THR A 219 -13.69 11.13 -3.18
N TRP A 220 -12.49 11.67 -3.10
CA TRP A 220 -11.84 12.36 -4.20
C TRP A 220 -11.11 11.35 -5.08
N CYS A 221 -11.27 11.45 -6.39
CA CYS A 221 -10.69 10.52 -7.36
C CYS A 221 -9.92 11.26 -8.44
N ASP A 222 -8.71 10.75 -8.79
CA ASP A 222 -7.94 11.21 -9.94
C ASP A 222 -7.80 10.09 -10.97
N PRO A 223 -8.37 10.27 -12.18
CA PRO A 223 -8.22 9.31 -13.27
C PRO A 223 -7.06 9.65 -14.23
N ASN A 224 -6.33 10.78 -14.03
CA ASN A 224 -5.46 11.32 -15.07
C ASN A 224 -4.05 10.73 -15.04
N ASP A 225 -3.45 10.69 -13.85
CA ASP A 225 -2.06 10.28 -13.71
C ASP A 225 -1.91 8.78 -13.42
N VAL A 226 -0.89 8.17 -14.04
CA VAL A 226 -0.51 6.79 -13.72
C VAL A 226 0.20 6.78 -12.36
N MET A 227 -0.47 6.32 -11.32
CA MET A 227 -0.05 6.51 -9.92
C MET A 227 0.36 5.24 -9.20
N PHE A 228 0.14 4.07 -9.81
CA PHE A 228 0.52 2.81 -9.18
C PHE A 228 0.99 1.77 -10.20
N VAL A 229 1.77 0.83 -9.71
CA VAL A 229 2.10 -0.44 -10.38
C VAL A 229 1.62 -1.57 -9.50
N ARG A 230 0.70 -2.38 -10.01
CA ARG A 230 0.26 -3.61 -9.39
C ARG A 230 0.96 -4.79 -10.04
N THR A 231 1.66 -5.61 -9.24
CA THR A 231 2.33 -6.80 -9.75
C THR A 231 1.44 -8.03 -9.69
N LEU A 232 1.51 -8.85 -10.73
CA LEU A 232 0.83 -10.14 -10.83
C LEU A 232 1.88 -11.24 -10.98
N HIS A 233 1.98 -12.10 -9.98
CA HIS A 233 3.00 -13.17 -9.90
C HIS A 233 2.45 -14.42 -9.21
N GLY A 234 3.28 -15.45 -9.03
CA GLY A 234 2.85 -16.76 -8.51
C GLY A 234 2.34 -16.77 -7.05
N VAL A 235 2.73 -15.78 -6.24
CA VAL A 235 2.45 -15.75 -4.78
C VAL A 235 1.56 -14.57 -4.34
N ASN A 236 0.78 -13.96 -5.26
CA ASN A 236 -0.23 -12.98 -4.87
C ASN A 236 -1.32 -13.62 -4.00
N ASP A 237 -1.78 -12.88 -3.00
CA ASP A 237 -2.89 -13.26 -2.13
C ASP A 237 -4.27 -12.90 -2.72
N SER A 238 -4.32 -12.14 -3.80
CA SER A 238 -5.54 -11.66 -4.48
C SER A 238 -5.64 -12.19 -5.92
N ASP A 239 -6.75 -11.86 -6.60
CA ASP A 239 -6.97 -12.21 -8.00
C ASP A 239 -5.81 -11.75 -8.90
N ARG A 240 -5.35 -12.64 -9.77
CA ARG A 240 -4.21 -12.49 -10.69
C ARG A 240 -4.65 -12.23 -12.13
N SER A 241 -5.94 -12.05 -12.36
CA SER A 241 -6.47 -11.77 -13.70
C SER A 241 -6.15 -10.32 -14.11
N ILE A 242 -5.86 -10.16 -15.41
CA ILE A 242 -5.82 -8.84 -16.04
C ILE A 242 -7.28 -8.45 -16.33
N PRO A 243 -7.77 -7.31 -15.84
CA PRO A 243 -9.12 -6.86 -16.14
C PRO A 243 -9.35 -6.72 -17.66
N PRO A 244 -10.54 -7.08 -18.18
CA PRO A 244 -10.82 -7.02 -19.63
C PRO A 244 -10.71 -5.63 -20.25
N THR A 245 -10.81 -4.59 -19.42
CA THR A 245 -10.71 -3.18 -19.84
C THR A 245 -9.27 -2.65 -19.85
N ALA A 246 -8.29 -3.50 -19.47
CA ALA A 246 -6.88 -3.11 -19.50
C ALA A 246 -6.35 -3.12 -20.93
N GLU A 247 -5.53 -2.12 -21.25
CA GLU A 247 -4.90 -1.96 -22.55
C GLU A 247 -3.45 -2.43 -22.51
N LEU A 248 -3.07 -3.30 -23.46
CA LEU A 248 -1.69 -3.78 -23.58
C LEU A 248 -0.76 -2.62 -23.92
N MET A 249 0.29 -2.45 -23.12
CA MET A 249 1.32 -1.43 -23.36
C MET A 249 2.46 -1.97 -24.22
N GLU A 250 3.05 -1.07 -25.01
CA GLU A 250 4.33 -1.34 -25.65
C GLU A 250 5.42 -1.45 -24.56
N ILE A 251 6.29 -2.46 -24.68
CA ILE A 251 7.24 -2.83 -23.61
C ILE A 251 8.22 -1.68 -23.30
N THR A 252 8.80 -1.05 -24.32
CA THR A 252 9.78 0.03 -24.12
C THR A 252 9.14 1.26 -23.47
N LYS A 253 7.90 1.59 -23.89
CA LYS A 253 7.12 2.68 -23.27
C LYS A 253 6.83 2.39 -21.81
N ALA A 254 6.39 1.17 -21.49
CA ALA A 254 6.10 0.76 -20.13
C ALA A 254 7.37 0.79 -19.25
N GLN A 255 8.49 0.25 -19.73
CA GLN A 255 9.76 0.25 -18.99
C GLN A 255 10.29 1.66 -18.74
N THR A 256 10.15 2.56 -19.70
CA THR A 256 10.49 3.98 -19.53
C THR A 256 9.64 4.62 -18.44
N LEU A 257 8.33 4.41 -18.48
CA LEU A 257 7.40 4.92 -17.46
C LEU A 257 7.69 4.34 -16.07
N MET A 258 7.98 3.03 -16.00
CA MET A 258 8.34 2.35 -14.75
C MET A 258 9.61 2.94 -14.12
N ARG A 259 10.65 3.18 -14.94
CA ARG A 259 11.88 3.80 -14.47
C ARG A 259 11.69 5.26 -14.03
N ASP A 260 11.07 6.06 -14.89
CA ASP A 260 11.05 7.51 -14.71
C ASP A 260 10.00 7.96 -13.67
N ARG A 261 8.89 7.23 -13.55
CA ARG A 261 7.79 7.60 -12.67
C ARG A 261 7.74 6.79 -11.36
N PHE A 262 8.32 5.59 -11.35
CA PHE A 262 8.25 4.70 -10.19
C PHE A 262 9.63 4.33 -9.62
N ALA A 263 10.72 4.81 -10.23
CA ALA A 263 12.10 4.46 -9.88
C ALA A 263 12.37 2.93 -9.94
N LEU A 264 11.62 2.21 -10.79
CA LEU A 264 11.76 0.77 -10.93
C LEU A 264 12.76 0.43 -12.04
N GLN A 265 13.66 -0.49 -11.73
CA GLN A 265 14.56 -1.09 -12.71
C GLN A 265 13.94 -2.37 -13.28
N PRO A 266 14.30 -2.77 -14.52
CA PRO A 266 13.93 -4.07 -15.03
C PRO A 266 14.40 -5.15 -14.05
N ILE A 267 13.47 -5.90 -13.46
CA ILE A 267 13.82 -7.02 -12.59
C ILE A 267 14.39 -8.11 -13.50
N LYS A 268 15.66 -8.45 -13.28
CA LYS A 268 16.21 -9.67 -13.83
C LYS A 268 15.44 -10.82 -13.18
N THR A 269 14.60 -11.47 -13.96
CA THR A 269 13.77 -12.65 -13.70
C THR A 269 13.77 -13.09 -12.22
N LEU A 270 12.60 -13.10 -11.60
CA LEU A 270 12.40 -13.90 -10.39
C LEU A 270 12.74 -15.35 -10.80
N ALA A 271 13.97 -15.81 -10.50
CA ALA A 271 14.35 -17.18 -10.76
C ALA A 271 13.36 -18.09 -10.05
N ALA A 272 12.76 -19.01 -10.82
CA ALA A 272 11.78 -19.97 -10.35
C ALA A 272 12.30 -20.84 -9.20
#